data_02768a6aa805b029ffc16d2123d8b083
#
_entry.id   02768a6aa805b029ffc16d2123d8b083
#
_cell.length_a   1.000
_cell.length_b   1.000
_cell.length_c   1.000
_cell.angle_alpha   90.00
_cell.angle_beta   90.00
_cell.angle_gamma   90.00
#
_symmetry.space_group_name_H-M   'P 1'
#
loop_
_entity.id
_entity.type
_entity.pdbx_description
1 polymer ?
#
loop_
_entity_poly.entity_id
_entity_poly.type
_entity_poly.pdbx_seq_one_letter_code
_entity_poly.pdbx_strand_id
1 'polypeptide(L)'
;MTEVLADMREKVIEHALVMATRSKGGIALKFTSPGFAGMPDRLVLLPHGRMGFVELKAPGRKPRPLQLARHRLLRWLGFKVYVIDDTRQIAVVLNEIGGDAP
;
A
#
# COMPACT_ATOMS: atom_id res chain seq x y z
N MET A 1 5.03 -15.81 -18.96
CA MET A 1 3.55 -15.64 -18.98
C MET A 1 2.99 -15.38 -17.59
N THR A 2 3.34 -16.20 -16.60
CA THR A 2 2.85 -15.99 -15.23
C THR A 2 3.25 -14.65 -14.63
N GLU A 3 4.48 -14.18 -14.89
CA GLU A 3 4.93 -12.89 -14.38
C GLU A 3 4.21 -11.72 -15.07
N VAL A 4 3.90 -11.85 -16.36
CA VAL A 4 3.14 -10.83 -17.07
C VAL A 4 1.73 -10.73 -16.49
N LEU A 5 1.08 -11.86 -16.23
CA LEU A 5 -0.26 -11.87 -15.63
C LEU A 5 -0.22 -11.30 -14.20
N ALA A 6 0.81 -11.64 -13.42
CA ALA A 6 0.97 -11.11 -12.08
C ALA A 6 1.11 -9.59 -12.10
N ASP A 7 1.95 -9.06 -13.02
CA ASP A 7 2.13 -7.61 -13.16
C ASP A 7 0.82 -6.93 -13.56
N MET A 8 0.06 -7.52 -14.48
CA MET A 8 -1.23 -6.96 -14.90
C MET A 8 -2.23 -6.92 -13.75
N ARG A 9 -2.28 -7.99 -12.96
CA ARG A 9 -3.20 -8.06 -11.81
C ARG A 9 -2.80 -7.09 -10.71
N GLU A 10 -1.50 -6.93 -10.48
CA GLU A 10 -1.01 -5.95 -9.51
C GLU A 10 -1.38 -4.54 -9.93
N LYS A 11 -1.27 -4.22 -11.23
CA LYS A 11 -1.64 -2.90 -11.76
C LYS A 11 -3.12 -2.59 -11.58
N VAL A 12 -3.99 -3.60 -11.68
CA VAL A 12 -5.41 -3.44 -11.43
C VAL A 12 -5.64 -3.01 -9.97
N ILE A 13 -4.96 -3.67 -9.04
CA ILE A 13 -5.05 -3.34 -7.61
C ILE A 13 -4.50 -1.94 -7.36
N GLU A 14 -3.36 -1.62 -7.96
CA GLU A 14 -2.74 -0.30 -7.84
C GLU A 14 -3.68 0.81 -8.31
N HIS A 15 -4.29 0.64 -9.48
CA HIS A 15 -5.23 1.61 -10.01
C HIS A 15 -6.43 1.78 -9.09
N ALA A 16 -6.98 0.67 -8.58
CA ALA A 16 -8.11 0.71 -7.67
C ALA A 16 -7.76 1.46 -6.37
N LEU A 17 -6.56 1.25 -5.84
CA LEU A 17 -6.10 1.99 -4.66
C LEU A 17 -6.01 3.49 -4.93
N VAL A 18 -5.42 3.88 -6.05
CA VAL A 18 -5.28 5.29 -6.43
C VAL A 18 -6.64 5.96 -6.51
N MET A 19 -7.59 5.32 -7.19
CA MET A 19 -8.93 5.88 -7.36
C MET A 19 -9.70 5.94 -6.05
N ALA A 20 -9.63 4.89 -5.23
CA ALA A 20 -10.32 4.86 -3.93
C ALA A 20 -9.77 5.92 -2.97
N THR A 21 -8.45 6.09 -2.96
CA THR A 21 -7.81 7.13 -2.13
C THR A 21 -8.26 8.51 -2.56
N ARG A 22 -8.31 8.74 -3.87
CA ARG A 22 -8.77 10.02 -4.43
C ARG A 22 -10.21 10.31 -4.04
N SER A 23 -11.08 9.28 -4.05
CA SER A 23 -12.48 9.41 -3.63
C SER A 23 -12.63 9.84 -2.17
N LYS A 24 -11.64 9.56 -1.35
CA LYS A 24 -11.63 9.98 0.06
C LYS A 24 -10.95 11.33 0.27
N GLY A 25 -10.64 12.04 -0.80
CA GLY A 25 -9.99 13.35 -0.73
C GLY A 25 -8.49 13.28 -0.52
N GLY A 26 -7.89 12.09 -0.71
CA GLY A 26 -6.48 11.89 -0.51
C GLY A 26 -5.71 11.62 -1.79
N ILE A 27 -4.50 11.16 -1.63
CA ILE A 27 -3.59 10.89 -2.74
C ILE A 27 -2.74 9.67 -2.38
N ALA A 28 -2.59 8.74 -3.33
CA ALA A 28 -1.73 7.58 -3.18
C ALA A 28 -0.49 7.80 -4.07
N LEU A 29 0.58 8.27 -3.46
CA LEU A 29 1.81 8.60 -4.19
C LEU A 29 2.66 7.37 -4.41
N LYS A 30 3.30 7.28 -5.57
CA LYS A 30 4.38 6.33 -5.75
C LYS A 30 5.50 6.70 -4.80
N PHE A 31 6.02 5.69 -4.10
CA PHE A 31 7.09 5.92 -3.16
C PHE A 31 8.33 5.14 -3.58
N THR A 32 9.44 5.85 -3.75
CA THR A 32 10.73 5.25 -4.03
C THR A 32 11.73 5.78 -3.01
N SER A 33 12.65 4.91 -2.59
CA SER A 33 13.67 5.27 -1.61
C SER A 33 15.03 4.81 -2.13
N PRO A 34 15.69 5.62 -2.98
CA PRO A 34 17.03 5.27 -3.46
C PRO A 34 18.00 5.10 -2.30
N GLY A 35 18.79 4.04 -2.35
CA GLY A 35 19.74 3.75 -1.29
C GLY A 35 19.16 3.03 -0.07
N PHE A 36 17.84 2.78 -0.05
CA PHE A 36 17.22 2.04 1.04
C PHE A 36 16.14 1.12 0.47
N ALA A 37 16.57 -0.02 -0.05
CA ALA A 37 15.70 -0.95 -0.76
C ALA A 37 14.68 -1.62 0.14
N GLY A 38 13.58 -2.10 -0.47
CA GLY A 38 12.56 -2.88 0.21
C GLY A 38 11.43 -2.07 0.81
N MET A 39 11.41 -0.77 0.61
CA MET A 39 10.33 0.08 1.12
C MET A 39 9.01 -0.17 0.35
N PRO A 40 7.85 0.12 0.99
CA PRO A 40 6.56 -0.06 0.32
C PRO A 40 6.39 0.81 -0.93
N ASP A 41 5.51 0.38 -1.84
CA ASP A 41 5.32 0.98 -3.16
C ASP A 41 4.60 2.32 -3.14
N ARG A 42 3.67 2.50 -2.21
CA ARG A 42 2.80 3.67 -2.17
C ARG A 42 2.79 4.32 -0.79
N LEU A 43 2.71 5.63 -0.81
CA LEU A 43 2.46 6.43 0.39
C LEU A 43 1.06 7.01 0.24
N VAL A 44 0.16 6.61 1.13
CA VAL A 44 -1.22 7.08 1.13
C VAL A 44 -1.33 8.26 2.09
N LEU A 45 -1.78 9.39 1.56
CA LEU A 45 -2.01 10.60 2.33
C LEU A 45 -3.50 10.90 2.30
N LEU A 46 -4.11 11.00 3.47
CA LEU A 46 -5.53 11.29 3.62
C LEU A 46 -5.71 12.61 4.38
N PRO A 47 -6.92 13.22 4.32
CA PRO A 47 -7.18 14.47 5.03
C PRO A 47 -6.83 14.38 6.51
N HIS A 48 -6.51 15.53 7.10
CA HIS A 48 -6.17 15.68 8.52
C HIS A 48 -4.82 15.05 8.90
N GLY A 49 -3.89 14.98 7.95
CA GLY A 49 -2.55 14.48 8.23
C GLY A 49 -2.47 12.97 8.42
N ARG A 50 -3.51 12.23 8.05
CA ARG A 50 -3.51 10.77 8.16
C ARG A 50 -2.69 10.17 7.03
N MET A 51 -1.83 9.20 7.36
CA MET A 51 -0.96 8.59 6.36
C MET A 51 -0.68 7.13 6.67
N GLY A 52 -0.31 6.39 5.62
CA GLY A 52 0.13 5.00 5.76
C GLY A 52 0.88 4.55 4.53
N PHE A 53 1.72 3.54 4.72
CA PHE A 53 2.46 2.91 3.62
C PHE A 53 1.69 1.70 3.13
N VAL A 54 1.70 1.48 1.82
CA VAL A 54 1.02 0.34 1.21
C VAL A 54 1.95 -0.36 0.25
N GLU A 55 2.13 -1.66 0.48
CA GLU A 55 2.81 -2.56 -0.43
C GLU A 55 1.77 -3.25 -1.30
N LEU A 56 1.93 -3.17 -2.62
CA LEU A 56 1.00 -3.79 -3.56
C LEU A 56 1.59 -5.09 -4.08
N LYS A 57 0.78 -6.12 -4.09
CA LYS A 57 1.16 -7.44 -4.62
C LYS A 57 0.04 -7.97 -5.50
N ALA A 58 0.40 -8.74 -6.51
CA ALA A 58 -0.58 -9.51 -7.27
C ALA A 58 -1.27 -10.52 -6.34
N PRO A 59 -2.51 -10.92 -6.64
CA PRO A 59 -3.23 -11.87 -5.79
C PRO A 59 -2.39 -13.10 -5.47
N GLY A 60 -2.30 -13.43 -4.17
CA GLY A 60 -1.56 -14.59 -3.68
C GLY A 60 -0.06 -14.41 -3.58
N ARG A 61 0.50 -13.32 -4.07
CA ARG A 61 1.93 -13.04 -3.96
C ARG A 61 2.24 -12.47 -2.57
N LYS A 62 3.44 -12.77 -2.08
CA LYS A 62 3.88 -12.34 -0.74
C LYS A 62 5.04 -11.37 -0.85
N PRO A 63 5.18 -10.45 0.11
CA PRO A 63 6.36 -9.60 0.18
C PRO A 63 7.64 -10.44 0.34
N ARG A 64 8.73 -9.94 -0.24
CA ARG A 64 10.05 -10.57 -0.09
C ARG A 64 10.58 -10.33 1.33
N PRO A 65 11.54 -11.14 1.80
CA PRO A 65 12.10 -10.98 3.15
C PRO A 65 12.58 -9.57 3.47
N LEU A 66 13.24 -8.90 2.53
CA LEU A 66 13.70 -7.53 2.75
C LEU A 66 12.52 -6.57 2.92
N GLN A 67 11.46 -6.74 2.13
CA GLN A 67 10.26 -5.92 2.28
C GLN A 67 9.62 -6.12 3.65
N LEU A 68 9.53 -7.37 4.12
CA LEU A 68 9.01 -7.67 5.45
C LEU A 68 9.84 -7.00 6.54
N ALA A 69 11.16 -6.99 6.40
CA ALA A 69 12.05 -6.32 7.34
C ALA A 69 11.77 -4.81 7.39
N ARG A 70 11.57 -4.18 6.23
CA ARG A 70 11.24 -2.75 6.17
C ARG A 70 9.86 -2.46 6.78
N HIS A 71 8.89 -3.34 6.54
CA HIS A 71 7.56 -3.19 7.16
C HIS A 71 7.66 -3.23 8.67
N ARG A 72 8.45 -4.15 9.23
CA ARG A 72 8.63 -4.23 10.68
C ARG A 72 9.30 -2.96 11.22
N LEU A 73 10.31 -2.45 10.52
CA LEU A 73 10.98 -1.22 10.92
C LEU A 73 10.02 -0.04 10.95
N LEU A 74 9.23 0.13 9.89
CA LEU A 74 8.27 1.23 9.80
C LEU A 74 7.22 1.15 10.91
N ARG A 75 6.71 -0.04 11.19
CA ARG A 75 5.74 -0.24 12.28
C ARG A 75 6.35 0.05 13.64
N TRP A 76 7.60 -0.35 13.84
CA TRP A 76 8.32 -0.05 15.07
C TRP A 76 8.50 1.46 15.26
N LEU A 77 8.71 2.19 14.16
CA LEU A 77 8.80 3.65 14.19
C LEU A 77 7.43 4.33 14.37
N GLY A 78 6.35 3.57 14.39
CA GLY A 78 5.01 4.10 14.63
C GLY A 78 4.18 4.36 13.38
N PHE A 79 4.66 3.95 12.21
CA PHE A 79 3.91 4.17 10.97
C PHE A 79 3.03 2.97 10.65
N LYS A 80 1.89 3.25 9.99
CA LYS A 80 0.98 2.21 9.51
C LYS A 80 1.51 1.67 8.19
N VAL A 81 1.55 0.34 8.08
CA VAL A 81 2.02 -0.34 6.89
C VAL A 81 1.07 -1.49 6.56
N TYR A 82 0.64 -1.58 5.32
CA TYR A 82 -0.29 -2.59 4.86
C TYR A 82 0.22 -3.25 3.59
N VAL A 83 -0.17 -4.51 3.40
CA VAL A 83 0.02 -5.23 2.15
C VAL A 83 -1.35 -5.46 1.55
N ILE A 84 -1.52 -5.08 0.29
CA ILE A 84 -2.77 -5.28 -0.44
C ILE A 84 -2.50 -6.19 -1.64
N ASP A 85 -3.17 -7.34 -1.67
CA ASP A 85 -3.11 -8.28 -2.78
C ASP A 85 -4.51 -8.60 -3.33
N ASP A 86 -5.52 -7.84 -2.90
CA ASP A 86 -6.91 -8.03 -3.32
C ASP A 86 -7.63 -6.69 -3.20
N THR A 87 -8.38 -6.32 -4.22
CA THR A 87 -9.11 -5.04 -4.22
C THR A 87 -10.10 -4.90 -3.07
N ARG A 88 -10.60 -6.03 -2.54
CA ARG A 88 -11.54 -6.02 -1.40
C ARG A 88 -10.91 -5.50 -0.10
N GLN A 89 -9.59 -5.49 -0.02
CA GLN A 89 -8.86 -5.00 1.17
C GLN A 89 -8.76 -3.47 1.20
N ILE A 90 -8.95 -2.82 0.05
CA ILE A 90 -8.65 -1.38 -0.10
C ILE A 90 -9.51 -0.54 0.85
N ALA A 91 -10.81 -0.77 0.90
CA ALA A 91 -11.70 0.03 1.76
C ALA A 91 -11.31 -0.09 3.23
N VAL A 92 -11.01 -1.30 3.69
CA VAL A 92 -10.60 -1.53 5.08
C VAL A 92 -9.30 -0.80 5.38
N VAL A 93 -8.31 -0.92 4.50
CA VAL A 93 -7.00 -0.28 4.69
C VAL A 93 -7.14 1.24 4.73
N LEU A 94 -7.90 1.83 3.81
CA LEU A 94 -8.09 3.28 3.81
C LEU A 94 -8.83 3.77 5.04
N ASN A 95 -9.81 3.01 5.54
CA ASN A 95 -10.49 3.36 6.77
C ASN A 95 -9.55 3.31 7.97
N GLU A 96 -8.67 2.32 8.03
CA GLU A 96 -7.70 2.24 9.12
C GLU A 96 -6.68 3.36 9.06
N ILE A 97 -6.18 3.70 7.86
CA ILE A 97 -5.24 4.82 7.70
C ILE A 97 -5.93 6.13 8.07
N GLY A 98 -7.16 6.31 7.64
CA GLY A 98 -7.93 7.51 7.91
C GLY A 98 -8.34 7.67 9.37
N GLY A 99 -8.20 6.63 10.18
CA GLY A 99 -8.65 6.68 11.57
C GLY A 99 -10.16 6.85 11.66
N ASP A 100 -10.89 6.40 10.65
CA ASP A 100 -12.34 6.54 10.64
C ASP A 100 -12.94 5.67 11.72
N ALA A 101 -13.38 6.32 12.76
CA ALA A 101 -14.19 5.65 13.76
C ALA A 101 -15.60 5.50 13.22
N PRO A 102 -16.29 4.47 13.61
CA PRO A 102 -17.69 4.35 13.26
C PRO A 102 -18.49 5.54 13.74
#